data_a9a8979468ba89ce33d63cc1ab89722c
#
_entry.id   a9a8979468ba89ce33d63cc1ab89722c
#
_cell.length_a   1.000
_cell.length_b   1.000
_cell.length_c   1.000
_cell.angle_alpha   90.00
_cell.angle_beta   90.00
_cell.angle_gamma   90.00
#
_symmetry.space_group_name_H-M   'P 1'
#
loop_
_entity.id
_entity.type
_entity.pdbx_description
1 polymer ?
#
loop_
_entity_poly.entity_id
_entity_poly.type
_entity_poly.pdbx_seq_one_letter_code
_entity_poly.pdbx_strand_id
1 'polypeptide(L)'
;FKLFTGVFLIMAFDPLLTFNDGYYALFEVNLPKGSVVQPEFPAALGNRLPMMARQFDVLQATFSKLIDGFSVAGSYGTSPNLVYAGTDSEGNDFQMLEILYGGIPARPGGDGLDGHSWWPLFRTVPAEYQEAYYPLSIEEYSTREDTGGAGEFRGGHGITKVYTFEEPGAITFQDDRAHTYPWGVEGGKHAQTSEKKLIRADGSEEELPSKVENVAVQPGDKLLFRTAGGGGLGDPLERDP
;
A
#
# COMPACT_ATOMS: atom_id res chain seq x y z
N PHE A 1 -12.51 13.65 -2.13
CA PHE A 1 -11.69 13.89 -3.32
C PHE A 1 -11.05 15.29 -3.26
N LYS A 2 -11.83 16.35 -3.16
CA LYS A 2 -11.37 17.74 -3.10
C LYS A 2 -10.32 17.98 -2.01
N LEU A 3 -10.53 17.42 -0.80
CA LEU A 3 -9.57 17.50 0.31
C LEU A 3 -8.20 16.93 -0.09
N PHE A 4 -8.17 15.73 -0.65
CA PHE A 4 -6.89 15.08 -1.00
C PHE A 4 -6.17 15.75 -2.15
N THR A 5 -6.92 16.25 -3.15
CA THR A 5 -6.33 17.10 -4.19
C THR A 5 -5.69 18.34 -3.58
N GLY A 6 -6.38 18.99 -2.64
CA GLY A 6 -5.86 20.15 -1.92
C GLY A 6 -4.60 19.84 -1.11
N VAL A 7 -4.60 18.74 -0.34
CA VAL A 7 -3.42 18.28 0.42
C VAL A 7 -2.24 18.06 -0.53
N PHE A 8 -2.48 17.35 -1.64
CA PHE A 8 -1.44 17.11 -2.63
C PHE A 8 -0.84 18.41 -3.16
N LEU A 9 -1.67 19.37 -3.56
CA LEU A 9 -1.21 20.64 -4.13
C LEU A 9 -0.41 21.47 -3.11
N ILE A 10 -0.83 21.49 -1.84
CA ILE A 10 -0.07 22.16 -0.78
C ILE A 10 1.30 21.49 -0.61
N MET A 11 1.33 20.19 -0.45
CA MET A 11 2.59 19.46 -0.26
C MET A 11 3.55 19.61 -1.45
N ALA A 12 3.00 19.73 -2.66
CA ALA A 12 3.78 19.84 -3.88
C ALA A 12 4.32 21.25 -4.15
N PHE A 13 3.55 22.31 -3.83
CA PHE A 13 3.85 23.67 -4.28
C PHE A 13 4.11 24.66 -3.15
N ASP A 14 3.42 24.55 -2.04
CA ASP A 14 3.59 25.45 -0.90
C ASP A 14 3.23 24.76 0.42
N PRO A 15 4.19 24.08 1.06
CA PRO A 15 3.95 23.36 2.32
C PRO A 15 3.62 24.28 3.50
N LEU A 16 3.78 25.59 3.36
CA LEU A 16 3.45 26.57 4.40
C LEU A 16 2.03 27.12 4.25
N LEU A 17 1.36 26.82 3.14
CA LEU A 17 -0.01 27.27 2.91
C LEU A 17 -0.99 26.61 3.88
N THR A 18 -1.83 27.43 4.50
CA THR A 18 -2.83 26.93 5.46
C THR A 18 -4.10 26.50 4.75
N PHE A 19 -4.65 25.35 5.16
CA PHE A 19 -5.95 24.89 4.70
C PHE A 19 -7.07 25.83 5.16
N ASN A 20 -7.81 26.37 4.21
CA ASN A 20 -9.01 27.19 4.45
C ASN A 20 -9.96 27.18 3.25
N ASP A 21 -11.15 27.73 3.39
CA ASP A 21 -12.15 27.74 2.33
C ASP A 21 -11.71 28.54 1.10
N GLY A 22 -10.93 29.61 1.29
CA GLY A 22 -10.37 30.40 0.20
C GLY A 22 -9.43 29.56 -0.68
N TYR A 23 -8.61 28.71 -0.07
CA TYR A 23 -7.77 27.76 -0.81
C TYR A 23 -8.60 26.78 -1.64
N TYR A 24 -9.65 26.19 -1.04
CA TYR A 24 -10.52 25.26 -1.76
C TYR A 24 -11.34 25.90 -2.87
N ALA A 25 -11.52 27.21 -2.85
CA ALA A 25 -12.19 27.93 -3.93
C ALA A 25 -11.33 28.05 -5.20
N LEU A 26 -10.01 27.81 -5.12
CA LEU A 26 -9.09 27.90 -6.26
C LEU A 26 -9.27 26.76 -7.28
N PHE A 27 -9.89 25.65 -6.90
CA PHE A 27 -10.09 24.53 -7.81
C PHE A 27 -11.52 24.02 -7.83
N GLU A 28 -11.95 23.72 -9.03
CA GLU A 28 -13.20 23.04 -9.31
C GLU A 28 -12.93 21.54 -9.51
N VAL A 29 -13.72 20.70 -8.85
CA VAL A 29 -13.62 19.25 -8.96
C VAL A 29 -14.89 18.72 -9.59
N ASN A 30 -14.80 18.24 -10.81
CA ASN A 30 -15.88 17.63 -11.55
C ASN A 30 -15.71 16.11 -11.54
N LEU A 31 -16.64 15.39 -10.93
CA LEU A 31 -16.62 13.93 -10.80
C LEU A 31 -17.81 13.32 -11.57
N PRO A 32 -17.60 12.24 -12.35
CA PRO A 32 -18.71 11.55 -12.99
C PRO A 32 -19.61 10.87 -11.96
N LYS A 33 -20.91 11.16 -11.98
CA LYS A 33 -21.90 10.51 -11.13
C LYS A 33 -21.98 9.00 -11.42
N GLY A 34 -22.24 8.20 -10.39
CA GLY A 34 -22.33 6.74 -10.49
C GLY A 34 -20.98 6.04 -10.70
N SER A 35 -19.86 6.80 -10.66
CA SER A 35 -18.51 6.23 -10.76
C SER A 35 -17.93 5.88 -9.38
N VAL A 36 -16.80 5.16 -9.38
CA VAL A 36 -16.06 4.82 -8.14
C VAL A 36 -15.65 6.06 -7.35
N VAL A 37 -15.46 7.21 -7.99
CA VAL A 37 -15.07 8.48 -7.34
C VAL A 37 -16.26 9.33 -6.89
N GLN A 38 -17.46 9.04 -7.41
CA GLN A 38 -18.73 9.66 -6.99
C GLN A 38 -19.88 8.62 -7.06
N PRO A 39 -19.86 7.63 -6.17
CA PRO A 39 -20.88 6.60 -6.16
C PRO A 39 -22.25 7.15 -5.74
N GLU A 40 -23.30 6.51 -6.22
CA GLU A 40 -24.68 6.82 -5.82
C GLU A 40 -25.15 5.83 -4.73
N PHE A 41 -25.97 6.32 -3.82
CA PHE A 41 -26.52 5.48 -2.75
C PHE A 41 -27.51 4.42 -3.30
N PRO A 42 -27.46 3.17 -2.81
CA PRO A 42 -26.52 2.63 -1.82
C PRO A 42 -25.16 2.21 -2.45
N ALA A 43 -24.05 2.51 -1.76
CA ALA A 43 -22.72 2.14 -2.21
C ALA A 43 -21.81 1.74 -1.04
N ALA A 44 -20.90 0.81 -1.30
CA ALA A 44 -19.88 0.39 -0.34
C ALA A 44 -18.77 1.45 -0.25
N LEU A 45 -18.61 2.10 0.91
CA LEU A 45 -17.65 3.18 1.13
C LEU A 45 -16.58 2.83 2.19
N GLY A 46 -16.63 1.64 2.79
CA GLY A 46 -15.74 1.22 3.87
C GLY A 46 -14.28 1.30 3.51
N ASN A 47 -13.97 1.01 2.27
CA ASN A 47 -12.60 0.86 1.77
C ASN A 47 -12.10 2.05 0.94
N ARG A 48 -12.34 3.26 1.39
CA ARG A 48 -11.98 4.49 0.68
C ARG A 48 -10.48 4.81 0.63
N LEU A 49 -9.69 4.32 1.62
CA LEU A 49 -8.26 4.65 1.71
C LEU A 49 -7.44 4.22 0.49
N PRO A 50 -7.59 3.02 -0.07
CA PRO A 50 -6.91 2.64 -1.30
C PRO A 50 -7.25 3.55 -2.49
N MET A 51 -8.49 3.97 -2.62
CA MET A 51 -8.89 4.91 -3.68
C MET A 51 -8.22 6.27 -3.50
N MET A 52 -8.09 6.74 -2.26
CA MET A 52 -7.38 7.98 -1.94
C MET A 52 -5.88 7.89 -2.28
N ALA A 53 -5.22 6.78 -1.90
CA ALA A 53 -3.81 6.54 -2.25
C ALA A 53 -3.63 6.52 -3.78
N ARG A 54 -4.54 5.88 -4.51
CA ARG A 54 -4.52 5.88 -5.96
C ARG A 54 -4.75 7.26 -6.57
N GLN A 55 -5.53 8.10 -5.92
CA GLN A 55 -5.70 9.50 -6.33
C GLN A 55 -4.38 10.28 -6.26
N PHE A 56 -3.58 10.08 -5.22
CA PHE A 56 -2.24 10.68 -5.15
C PHE A 56 -1.36 10.24 -6.30
N ASP A 57 -1.30 8.92 -6.59
CA ASP A 57 -0.55 8.41 -7.73
C ASP A 57 -0.98 9.07 -9.05
N VAL A 58 -2.28 9.18 -9.30
CA VAL A 58 -2.81 9.79 -10.53
C VAL A 58 -2.47 11.28 -10.62
N LEU A 59 -2.57 12.01 -9.52
CA LEU A 59 -2.20 13.42 -9.48
C LEU A 59 -0.70 13.60 -9.74
N GLN A 60 0.15 12.83 -9.06
CA GLN A 60 1.60 12.85 -9.27
C GLN A 60 1.95 12.56 -10.73
N ALA A 61 1.39 11.50 -11.32
CA ALA A 61 1.62 11.16 -12.72
C ALA A 61 1.13 12.25 -13.69
N THR A 62 0.05 12.95 -13.34
CA THR A 62 -0.48 14.04 -14.16
C THR A 62 0.44 15.28 -14.09
N PHE A 63 0.82 15.68 -12.88
CA PHE A 63 1.68 16.85 -12.69
C PHE A 63 3.10 16.64 -13.21
N SER A 64 3.62 15.41 -13.13
CA SER A 64 4.92 15.05 -13.74
C SER A 64 4.95 15.28 -15.27
N LYS A 65 3.80 15.29 -15.93
CA LYS A 65 3.68 15.56 -17.36
C LYS A 65 3.44 17.04 -17.69
N LEU A 66 3.08 17.84 -16.70
CA LEU A 66 2.66 19.24 -16.88
C LEU A 66 3.70 20.22 -16.36
N ILE A 67 4.54 19.82 -15.42
CA ILE A 67 5.46 20.69 -14.70
C ILE A 67 6.85 20.09 -14.76
N ASP A 68 7.76 20.81 -15.42
CA ASP A 68 9.17 20.42 -15.50
C ASP A 68 9.81 20.38 -14.10
N GLY A 69 10.56 19.30 -13.81
CA GLY A 69 11.19 19.06 -12.52
C GLY A 69 10.25 18.55 -11.43
N PHE A 70 8.97 18.33 -11.73
CA PHE A 70 8.01 17.70 -10.84
C PHE A 70 7.78 16.26 -11.27
N SER A 71 8.77 15.41 -11.06
CA SER A 71 8.68 14.00 -11.45
C SER A 71 8.66 13.10 -10.22
N VAL A 72 7.56 12.40 -10.02
CA VAL A 72 7.41 11.40 -8.95
C VAL A 72 6.94 10.08 -9.55
N ALA A 73 7.64 9.02 -9.24
CA ALA A 73 7.32 7.68 -9.72
C ALA A 73 6.07 7.11 -9.02
N GLY A 74 5.60 5.95 -9.49
CA GLY A 74 4.44 5.28 -8.93
C GLY A 74 4.74 4.60 -7.59
N SER A 75 3.79 4.66 -6.66
CA SER A 75 3.90 4.03 -5.35
C SER A 75 3.38 2.60 -5.32
N TYR A 76 3.51 1.92 -4.17
CA TYR A 76 2.76 0.69 -3.89
C TYR A 76 1.23 0.89 -3.89
N GLY A 77 0.76 2.13 -3.93
CA GLY A 77 -0.54 2.58 -4.43
C GLY A 77 -1.75 2.22 -3.59
N THR A 78 -1.59 1.83 -2.35
CA THR A 78 -2.69 1.40 -1.48
C THR A 78 -2.33 1.56 0.00
N SER A 79 -3.21 1.08 0.84
CA SER A 79 -2.96 0.83 2.26
C SER A 79 -3.33 -0.65 2.48
N PRO A 80 -2.39 -1.59 2.22
CA PRO A 80 -2.70 -3.00 2.37
C PRO A 80 -3.18 -3.28 3.78
N ASN A 81 -4.23 -4.06 3.91
CA ASN A 81 -4.73 -4.45 5.22
C ASN A 81 -5.07 -5.94 5.26
N LEU A 82 -4.92 -6.51 6.43
CA LEU A 82 -5.24 -7.89 6.76
C LEU A 82 -6.17 -7.89 7.98
N VAL A 83 -7.29 -8.56 7.87
CA VAL A 83 -8.15 -8.93 8.99
C VAL A 83 -7.99 -10.43 9.20
N TYR A 84 -7.76 -10.84 10.43
CA TYR A 84 -7.84 -12.24 10.86
C TYR A 84 -8.82 -12.31 12.03
N ALA A 85 -9.86 -13.11 11.90
CA ALA A 85 -10.92 -13.23 12.87
C ALA A 85 -11.38 -14.68 13.03
N GLY A 86 -11.80 -15.01 14.24
CA GLY A 86 -12.29 -16.35 14.58
C GLY A 86 -12.74 -16.45 16.02
N THR A 87 -12.91 -17.68 16.48
CA THR A 87 -13.17 -18.01 17.88
C THR A 87 -12.10 -19.01 18.32
N ASP A 88 -11.42 -18.71 19.41
CA ASP A 88 -10.33 -19.54 19.92
C ASP A 88 -10.85 -20.85 20.56
N SER A 89 -9.92 -21.72 20.95
CA SER A 89 -10.23 -22.99 21.61
C SER A 89 -10.90 -22.87 22.97
N GLU A 90 -10.84 -21.67 23.60
CA GLU A 90 -11.53 -21.34 24.86
C GLU A 90 -12.94 -20.78 24.65
N GLY A 91 -13.32 -20.51 23.40
CA GLY A 91 -14.61 -19.93 23.01
C GLY A 91 -14.64 -18.40 23.01
N ASN A 92 -13.49 -17.72 23.04
CA ASN A 92 -13.41 -16.28 22.95
C ASN A 92 -13.29 -15.83 21.49
N ASP A 93 -14.09 -14.86 21.11
CA ASP A 93 -13.97 -14.24 19.78
C ASP A 93 -12.76 -13.33 19.71
N PHE A 94 -12.02 -13.40 18.60
CA PHE A 94 -10.92 -12.51 18.32
C PHE A 94 -11.03 -11.87 16.93
N GLN A 95 -10.52 -10.65 16.80
CA GLN A 95 -10.40 -9.97 15.52
C GLN A 95 -9.18 -9.07 15.51
N MET A 96 -8.23 -9.36 14.64
CA MET A 96 -7.07 -8.52 14.35
C MET A 96 -7.31 -7.73 13.07
N LEU A 97 -6.96 -6.46 13.08
CA LEU A 97 -6.79 -5.64 11.87
C LEU A 97 -5.37 -5.12 11.84
N GLU A 98 -4.65 -5.43 10.79
CA GLU A 98 -3.32 -4.87 10.55
C GLU A 98 -3.29 -4.09 9.25
N ILE A 99 -2.55 -2.96 9.25
CA ILE A 99 -2.22 -2.18 8.06
C ILE A 99 -0.75 -2.43 7.72
N LEU A 100 -0.50 -2.83 6.48
CA LEU A 100 0.83 -3.10 5.95
C LEU A 100 1.33 -1.93 5.09
N TYR A 101 2.62 -1.92 4.84
CA TYR A 101 3.30 -0.86 4.09
C TYR A 101 4.01 -1.43 2.87
N GLY A 102 4.47 -0.55 1.99
CA GLY A 102 5.20 -0.94 0.79
C GLY A 102 6.27 0.08 0.41
N GLY A 103 6.80 -0.03 -0.80
CA GLY A 103 7.83 0.88 -1.27
C GLY A 103 7.27 2.26 -1.64
N ILE A 104 7.82 3.31 -1.04
CA ILE A 104 7.57 4.70 -1.44
C ILE A 104 8.31 4.98 -2.75
N PRO A 105 7.73 5.73 -3.69
CA PRO A 105 8.38 6.03 -4.96
C PRO A 105 9.61 6.93 -4.81
N ALA A 106 10.49 6.86 -5.78
CA ALA A 106 11.56 7.84 -5.95
C ALA A 106 10.99 9.24 -6.25
N ARG A 107 11.70 10.26 -5.85
CA ARG A 107 11.36 11.67 -6.05
C ARG A 107 12.61 12.48 -6.42
N PRO A 108 12.48 13.68 -6.96
CA PRO A 108 13.63 14.55 -7.23
C PRO A 108 14.49 14.73 -5.98
N GLY A 109 15.77 14.40 -6.10
CA GLY A 109 16.76 14.54 -5.04
C GLY A 109 16.70 13.49 -3.93
N GLY A 110 16.00 12.35 -4.13
CA GLY A 110 16.00 11.32 -3.11
C GLY A 110 15.38 9.98 -3.49
N ASP A 111 15.98 8.94 -2.94
CA ASP A 111 15.45 7.59 -3.01
C ASP A 111 14.09 7.46 -2.33
N GLY A 112 13.34 6.47 -2.76
CA GLY A 112 12.12 6.02 -2.08
C GLY A 112 12.45 5.31 -0.77
N LEU A 113 11.51 5.34 0.17
CA LEU A 113 11.66 4.70 1.47
C LEU A 113 11.16 3.24 1.42
N ASP A 114 11.91 2.35 2.05
CA ASP A 114 11.58 0.93 2.11
C ASP A 114 10.49 0.65 3.14
N GLY A 115 9.50 -0.16 2.80
CA GLY A 115 8.45 -0.61 3.72
C GLY A 115 7.81 0.51 4.52
N HIS A 116 7.55 1.65 3.92
CA HIS A 116 7.12 2.85 4.62
C HIS A 116 5.63 3.16 4.39
N SER A 117 5.00 3.75 5.40
CA SER A 117 3.62 4.20 5.30
C SER A 117 3.48 5.41 4.37
N TRP A 118 2.47 5.39 3.51
CA TRP A 118 2.00 6.57 2.80
C TRP A 118 1.46 7.67 3.73
N TRP A 119 0.92 7.23 4.86
CA TRP A 119 0.32 8.12 5.85
C TRP A 119 1.32 8.33 6.97
N PRO A 120 1.85 9.51 7.18
CA PRO A 120 2.94 9.75 8.15
C PRO A 120 2.55 9.45 9.60
N LEU A 121 1.26 9.28 9.86
CA LEU A 121 0.73 8.97 11.20
C LEU A 121 0.66 7.46 11.51
N PHE A 122 0.74 6.59 10.51
CA PHE A 122 0.64 5.16 10.72
C PHE A 122 1.98 4.57 11.11
N ARG A 123 1.93 3.68 12.09
CA ARG A 123 3.07 2.91 12.58
C ARG A 123 2.71 1.43 12.59
N THR A 124 3.69 0.59 12.41
CA THR A 124 3.54 -0.86 12.54
C THR A 124 3.21 -1.22 13.99
N VAL A 125 2.26 -2.13 14.18
CA VAL A 125 2.06 -2.78 15.47
C VAL A 125 3.25 -3.72 15.71
N PRO A 126 3.91 -3.66 16.89
CA PRO A 126 5.00 -4.59 17.20
C PRO A 126 4.57 -6.06 17.05
N ALA A 127 5.46 -6.90 16.52
CA ALA A 127 5.18 -8.33 16.34
C ALA A 127 4.83 -9.01 17.66
N GLU A 128 5.56 -8.69 18.72
CA GLU A 128 5.36 -9.22 20.07
C GLU A 128 3.96 -8.89 20.62
N TYR A 129 3.43 -7.72 20.28
CA TYR A 129 2.06 -7.36 20.65
C TYR A 129 1.03 -8.20 19.87
N GLN A 130 1.26 -8.40 18.58
CA GLN A 130 0.36 -9.21 17.76
C GLN A 130 0.32 -10.66 18.26
N GLU A 131 1.47 -11.25 18.52
CA GLU A 131 1.61 -12.63 19.04
C GLU A 131 1.06 -12.77 20.46
N ALA A 132 1.13 -11.72 21.29
CA ALA A 132 0.61 -11.76 22.66
C ALA A 132 -0.92 -11.67 22.77
N TYR A 133 -1.59 -11.08 21.76
CA TYR A 133 -3.02 -10.78 21.82
C TYR A 133 -3.86 -11.51 20.77
N TYR A 134 -3.23 -12.14 19.77
CA TYR A 134 -3.93 -12.85 18.72
C TYR A 134 -3.29 -14.22 18.50
N PRO A 135 -4.07 -15.26 18.16
CA PRO A 135 -3.56 -16.62 18.00
C PRO A 135 -2.81 -16.81 16.67
N LEU A 136 -1.69 -16.14 16.56
CA LEU A 136 -0.79 -16.21 15.42
C LEU A 136 0.65 -15.98 15.86
N SER A 137 1.61 -16.44 15.05
CA SER A 137 3.02 -16.05 15.15
C SER A 137 3.52 -15.44 13.85
N ILE A 138 4.55 -14.59 13.94
CA ILE A 138 5.15 -13.90 12.81
C ILE A 138 6.53 -14.52 12.55
N GLU A 139 6.62 -15.36 11.51
CA GLU A 139 7.87 -16.06 11.17
C GLU A 139 8.89 -15.14 10.48
N GLU A 140 8.39 -14.18 9.70
CA GLU A 140 9.22 -13.23 8.97
C GLU A 140 8.57 -11.86 8.94
N TYR A 141 9.35 -10.83 9.16
CA TYR A 141 9.01 -9.46 8.85
C TYR A 141 10.29 -8.74 8.37
N SER A 142 10.41 -8.63 7.07
CA SER A 142 11.65 -8.17 6.44
C SER A 142 11.37 -7.21 5.27
N THR A 143 12.40 -6.51 4.85
CA THR A 143 12.41 -5.79 3.57
C THR A 143 12.45 -6.81 2.43
N ARG A 144 11.60 -6.66 1.45
CA ARG A 144 11.61 -7.44 0.23
C ARG A 144 12.63 -6.85 -0.73
N GLU A 145 13.86 -7.32 -0.67
CA GLU A 145 14.98 -6.82 -1.48
C GLU A 145 14.68 -6.87 -2.98
N ASP A 146 15.34 -6.00 -3.76
CA ASP A 146 15.25 -5.91 -5.21
C ASP A 146 13.83 -5.65 -5.77
N THR A 147 12.93 -5.10 -4.96
CA THR A 147 11.58 -4.79 -5.40
C THR A 147 11.34 -3.33 -5.74
N GLY A 148 12.22 -2.43 -5.32
CA GLY A 148 12.21 -1.03 -5.74
C GLY A 148 12.65 -0.86 -7.19
N GLY A 149 12.01 0.04 -7.94
CA GLY A 149 12.42 0.37 -9.30
C GLY A 149 13.80 1.02 -9.34
N ALA A 150 14.70 0.53 -10.19
CA ALA A 150 16.01 1.14 -10.39
C ALA A 150 15.88 2.52 -11.05
N GLY A 151 16.77 3.44 -10.72
CA GLY A 151 16.85 4.80 -11.23
C GLY A 151 18.10 5.50 -10.71
N GLU A 152 18.37 6.71 -11.16
CA GLU A 152 19.30 7.62 -10.48
C GLU A 152 18.88 7.72 -9.00
N PHE A 153 17.57 7.90 -8.76
CA PHE A 153 16.94 7.71 -7.46
C PHE A 153 16.13 6.42 -7.48
N ARG A 154 16.46 5.49 -6.59
CA ARG A 154 15.82 4.18 -6.46
C ARG A 154 14.44 4.32 -5.78
N GLY A 155 13.46 3.60 -6.26
CA GLY A 155 12.22 3.38 -5.53
C GLY A 155 12.46 2.55 -4.26
N GLY A 156 11.62 2.72 -3.24
CA GLY A 156 11.67 1.95 -2.01
C GLY A 156 11.29 0.48 -2.23
N HIS A 157 11.82 -0.41 -1.42
CA HIS A 157 11.46 -1.82 -1.41
C HIS A 157 10.13 -2.05 -0.69
N GLY A 158 9.38 -3.07 -1.10
CA GLY A 158 8.24 -3.60 -0.37
C GLY A 158 8.67 -4.34 0.90
N ILE A 159 7.71 -4.97 1.55
CA ILE A 159 7.94 -5.85 2.70
C ILE A 159 7.52 -7.28 2.39
N THR A 160 8.14 -8.23 3.08
CA THR A 160 7.67 -9.60 3.24
C THR A 160 7.22 -9.77 4.68
N LYS A 161 6.01 -10.29 4.88
CA LYS A 161 5.53 -10.71 6.19
C LYS A 161 4.90 -12.08 6.09
N VAL A 162 5.29 -12.99 6.98
CA VAL A 162 4.78 -14.37 7.05
C VAL A 162 4.11 -14.57 8.39
N TYR A 163 2.82 -14.86 8.34
CA TYR A 163 2.00 -15.18 9.50
C TYR A 163 1.78 -16.69 9.55
N THR A 164 1.88 -17.30 10.71
CA THR A 164 1.42 -18.66 10.99
C THR A 164 0.21 -18.57 11.90
N PHE A 165 -0.92 -19.18 11.50
CA PHE A 165 -2.16 -19.18 12.27
C PHE A 165 -2.15 -20.30 13.28
N GLU A 166 -2.56 -20.03 14.52
CA GLU A 166 -2.53 -20.99 15.63
C GLU A 166 -3.94 -21.51 16.00
N GLU A 167 -4.98 -20.77 15.60
CA GLU A 167 -6.39 -21.15 15.80
C GLU A 167 -7.16 -21.09 14.48
N PRO A 168 -8.28 -21.82 14.37
CA PRO A 168 -9.14 -21.72 13.20
C PRO A 168 -9.72 -20.31 13.06
N GLY A 169 -9.82 -19.85 11.84
CA GLY A 169 -10.41 -18.52 11.57
C GLY A 169 -10.58 -18.25 10.10
N ALA A 170 -10.81 -16.99 9.80
CA ALA A 170 -10.91 -16.52 8.44
C ALA A 170 -10.05 -15.25 8.23
N ILE A 171 -9.39 -15.19 7.10
CA ILE A 171 -8.67 -14.01 6.66
C ILE A 171 -9.44 -13.26 5.59
N THR A 172 -9.46 -11.96 5.72
CA THR A 172 -9.94 -11.00 4.72
C THR A 172 -8.83 -9.98 4.52
N PHE A 173 -8.41 -9.77 3.29
CA PHE A 173 -7.44 -8.73 3.03
C PHE A 173 -7.71 -8.01 1.71
N GLN A 174 -7.16 -6.82 1.64
CA GLN A 174 -7.04 -6.10 0.40
C GLN A 174 -5.65 -5.54 0.25
N ASP A 175 -5.21 -5.56 -0.99
CA ASP A 175 -3.98 -4.96 -1.46
C ASP A 175 -4.19 -4.47 -2.89
N ASP A 176 -3.16 -3.85 -3.46
CA ASP A 176 -3.16 -3.42 -4.86
C ASP A 176 -1.82 -3.79 -5.51
N ARG A 177 -1.61 -3.38 -6.76
CA ARG A 177 -0.37 -3.67 -7.49
C ARG A 177 -0.05 -5.15 -7.73
N ALA A 178 -1.06 -6.03 -7.70
CA ALA A 178 -0.84 -7.43 -8.11
C ALA A 178 -0.67 -7.58 -9.64
N HIS A 179 -1.30 -6.69 -10.42
CA HIS A 179 -1.32 -6.77 -11.89
C HIS A 179 -0.72 -5.55 -12.59
N THR A 180 -0.53 -4.45 -11.88
CA THR A 180 -0.02 -3.19 -12.42
C THR A 180 1.23 -2.78 -11.68
N TYR A 181 2.33 -2.66 -12.39
CA TYR A 181 3.59 -2.23 -11.80
C TYR A 181 3.53 -0.79 -11.28
N PRO A 182 4.15 -0.49 -10.14
CA PRO A 182 4.51 0.88 -9.78
C PRO A 182 5.48 1.41 -10.84
N TRP A 183 5.05 2.41 -11.59
CA TRP A 183 5.82 2.90 -12.75
C TRP A 183 7.03 3.72 -12.34
N GLY A 184 8.11 3.62 -13.13
CA GLY A 184 9.23 4.56 -13.09
C GLY A 184 8.98 5.77 -13.99
N VAL A 185 9.74 6.83 -13.80
CA VAL A 185 9.69 8.07 -14.58
C VAL A 185 11.08 8.51 -15.02
N GLU A 186 11.17 9.29 -16.10
CA GLU A 186 12.42 9.86 -16.62
C GLU A 186 13.57 8.85 -16.83
N GLY A 187 13.26 7.66 -17.32
CA GLY A 187 14.24 6.58 -17.51
C GLY A 187 14.28 5.56 -16.36
N GLY A 188 13.75 5.89 -15.20
CA GLY A 188 13.62 5.00 -14.07
C GLY A 188 12.76 3.77 -14.39
N LYS A 189 13.02 2.66 -13.69
CA LYS A 189 12.38 1.37 -13.94
C LYS A 189 11.17 1.16 -13.05
N HIS A 190 10.29 0.26 -13.50
CA HIS A 190 9.15 -0.19 -12.70
C HIS A 190 9.62 -0.97 -11.47
N ALA A 191 8.86 -0.87 -10.39
CA ALA A 191 9.03 -1.71 -9.22
C ALA A 191 8.33 -3.08 -9.40
N GLN A 192 8.64 -4.03 -8.53
CA GLN A 192 7.97 -5.33 -8.48
C GLN A 192 6.54 -5.20 -7.95
N THR A 193 5.67 -6.08 -8.43
CA THR A 193 4.29 -6.21 -8.00
C THR A 193 4.16 -6.88 -6.64
N SER A 194 2.99 -6.80 -6.05
CA SER A 194 2.65 -7.51 -4.81
C SER A 194 2.29 -8.98 -5.08
N GLU A 195 2.49 -9.84 -4.06
CA GLU A 195 2.27 -11.29 -4.12
C GLU A 195 1.69 -11.77 -2.79
N LYS A 196 0.76 -12.73 -2.83
CA LYS A 196 0.20 -13.39 -1.64
C LYS A 196 0.05 -14.87 -1.91
N LYS A 197 0.46 -15.67 -0.93
CA LYS A 197 0.27 -17.13 -0.95
C LYS A 197 -0.26 -17.60 0.38
N LEU A 198 -1.20 -18.51 0.33
CA LEU A 198 -1.63 -19.29 1.47
C LEU A 198 -0.93 -20.66 1.38
N ILE A 199 -0.12 -20.98 2.38
CA ILE A 199 0.61 -22.22 2.51
C ILE A 199 -0.09 -23.02 3.59
N ARG A 200 -0.69 -24.13 3.21
CA ARG A 200 -1.43 -24.98 4.13
C ARG A 200 -0.47 -25.80 5.02
N ALA A 201 -0.96 -26.25 6.14
CA ALA A 201 -0.19 -27.08 7.07
C ALA A 201 0.36 -28.37 6.43
N ASP A 202 -0.28 -28.88 5.38
CA ASP A 202 0.19 -30.04 4.60
C ASP A 202 1.27 -29.69 3.56
N GLY A 203 1.64 -28.42 3.45
CA GLY A 203 2.63 -27.89 2.50
C GLY A 203 2.08 -27.54 1.13
N SER A 204 0.78 -27.70 0.87
CA SER A 204 0.17 -27.22 -0.38
C SER A 204 0.11 -25.70 -0.41
N GLU A 205 0.32 -25.11 -1.59
CA GLU A 205 0.35 -23.67 -1.79
C GLU A 205 -0.80 -23.22 -2.70
N GLU A 206 -1.41 -22.10 -2.35
CA GLU A 206 -2.45 -21.43 -3.13
C GLU A 206 -2.08 -19.96 -3.32
N GLU A 207 -1.97 -19.51 -4.58
CA GLU A 207 -1.83 -18.09 -4.87
C GLU A 207 -3.18 -17.38 -4.65
N LEU A 208 -3.13 -16.32 -3.84
CA LEU A 208 -4.33 -15.54 -3.53
C LEU A 208 -4.36 -14.24 -4.37
N PRO A 209 -5.56 -13.84 -4.83
CA PRO A 209 -5.72 -12.55 -5.49
C PRO A 209 -5.45 -11.38 -4.53
N SER A 210 -5.35 -10.17 -5.05
CA SER A 210 -5.08 -8.97 -4.25
C SER A 210 -6.19 -8.59 -3.26
N LYS A 211 -7.36 -9.17 -3.41
CA LYS A 211 -8.52 -8.95 -2.54
C LYS A 211 -9.22 -10.27 -2.31
N VAL A 212 -9.34 -10.65 -1.06
CA VAL A 212 -10.06 -11.85 -0.63
C VAL A 212 -10.97 -11.54 0.54
N GLU A 213 -12.02 -12.31 0.67
CA GLU A 213 -12.99 -12.22 1.74
C GLU A 213 -13.23 -13.61 2.34
N ASN A 214 -13.11 -13.72 3.67
CA ASN A 214 -13.45 -14.91 4.44
C ASN A 214 -12.77 -16.21 3.96
N VAL A 215 -11.48 -16.14 3.62
CA VAL A 215 -10.70 -17.33 3.32
C VAL A 215 -10.40 -18.06 4.63
N ALA A 216 -10.93 -19.29 4.76
CA ALA A 216 -10.72 -20.09 5.96
C ALA A 216 -9.26 -20.50 6.13
N VAL A 217 -8.75 -20.37 7.35
CA VAL A 217 -7.43 -20.83 7.77
C VAL A 217 -7.55 -21.77 8.95
N GLN A 218 -6.57 -22.67 9.10
CA GLN A 218 -6.47 -23.67 10.15
C GLN A 218 -5.13 -23.53 10.89
N PRO A 219 -5.00 -24.07 12.09
CA PRO A 219 -3.72 -24.11 12.79
C PRO A 219 -2.61 -24.70 11.93
N GLY A 220 -1.48 -23.98 11.85
CA GLY A 220 -0.32 -24.35 11.03
C GLY A 220 -0.37 -23.85 9.59
N ASP A 221 -1.50 -23.30 9.11
CA ASP A 221 -1.54 -22.59 7.83
C ASP A 221 -0.73 -21.28 7.92
N LYS A 222 -0.10 -20.89 6.81
CA LYS A 222 0.71 -19.67 6.74
C LYS A 222 0.23 -18.74 5.65
N LEU A 223 0.21 -17.44 5.93
CA LEU A 223 0.01 -16.42 4.91
C LEU A 223 1.33 -15.73 4.62
N LEU A 224 1.87 -15.92 3.43
CA LEU A 224 2.94 -15.11 2.87
C LEU A 224 2.31 -13.85 2.25
N PHE A 225 2.62 -12.69 2.80
CA PHE A 225 2.15 -11.40 2.31
C PHE A 225 3.34 -10.55 1.87
N ARG A 226 3.49 -10.34 0.56
CA ARG A 226 4.53 -9.52 -0.05
C ARG A 226 3.92 -8.29 -0.69
N THR A 227 4.34 -7.11 -0.25
CA THR A 227 3.85 -5.85 -0.82
C THR A 227 4.71 -5.39 -2.00
N ALA A 228 4.18 -4.48 -2.80
CA ALA A 228 4.88 -3.92 -3.95
C ALA A 228 5.95 -2.91 -3.52
N GLY A 229 6.96 -2.72 -4.38
CA GLY A 229 7.93 -1.64 -4.26
C GLY A 229 7.39 -0.30 -4.76
N GLY A 230 8.23 0.74 -4.75
CA GLY A 230 8.01 2.03 -5.40
C GLY A 230 8.82 2.16 -6.69
N GLY A 231 8.32 2.90 -7.67
CA GLY A 231 9.00 3.12 -8.95
C GLY A 231 10.26 4.00 -8.81
N GLY A 232 11.23 3.82 -9.73
CA GLY A 232 12.47 4.60 -9.80
C GLY A 232 12.32 5.89 -10.62
N LEU A 233 13.24 6.83 -10.42
CA LEU A 233 13.32 8.10 -11.13
C LEU A 233 14.73 8.27 -11.73
N GLY A 234 14.80 8.74 -12.97
CA GLY A 234 16.05 9.00 -13.69
C GLY A 234 16.74 7.74 -14.22
N ASP A 235 17.75 7.93 -15.04
CA ASP A 235 18.52 6.81 -15.61
C ASP A 235 19.33 6.09 -14.51
N PRO A 236 19.16 4.77 -14.33
CA PRO A 236 19.96 4.02 -13.36
C PRO A 236 21.47 4.11 -13.54
N LEU A 237 21.95 4.42 -14.74
CA LEU A 237 23.38 4.56 -15.04
C LEU A 237 23.97 5.88 -14.53
N GLU A 238 23.12 6.85 -14.17
CA GLU A 238 23.53 8.13 -13.60
C GLU A 238 23.56 8.11 -12.06
N ARG A 239 23.20 6.97 -11.46
CA ARG A 239 23.24 6.80 -10.01
C ARG A 239 24.67 6.78 -9.51
N ASP A 240 24.96 7.65 -8.52
CA ASP A 240 26.21 7.57 -7.77
C ASP A 240 26.34 6.19 -7.07
N PRO A 241 27.52 5.56 -7.11
CA PRO A 241 27.79 4.24 -6.51
C PRO A 241 27.53 4.17 -5.00
#